data_9054009dc403dc61efb150405f4cdeac
#
_entry.id   9054009dc403dc61efb150405f4cdeac
#
_cell.length_a   1.000
_cell.length_b   1.000
_cell.length_c   1.000
_cell.angle_alpha   90.00
_cell.angle_beta   90.00
_cell.angle_gamma   90.00
#
_symmetry.space_group_name_H-M   'P 1'
#
loop_
_entity.id
_entity.type
_entity.pdbx_description
1 polymer ?
#
loop_
_entity_poly.entity_id
_entity_poly.type
_entity_poly.pdbx_seq_one_letter_code
_entity_poly.pdbx_strand_id
1 'polypeptide(L)'
;MYFIRKNFAFCAQSNSEGCATFGYTELQENKTSEYGGGTIGGYQSPLALADSFINAFTGSRRTHYIFQPAIGSFYEGIQYGHKELLSARDPWSGYIHYDPALYMIAHFSQFAVTGWEDTDPSQNEIWRVITGATSGSFGSSDNEHQTAGMDGKASYMTLVSPDKKDFSVIFVNNTRNQKTFKITAKDMAVASDATLKIWTTTTDSYLQKSDTDAEQQNGCWYVTVPAYGMVTATTLNTSPARTPEQEIHNEDRTVLDTDSTGRNQNTTDNVLYADDFEYTEEPEMEQYNAKTGKTTSVDYLTARGNEPRYMLDTHGAYIVENGRLKSELTTSVGQWNGGEPSTIVGDFRWMDYVTTIDVQIPDASASTYARLGIRTQTGMNWNQSGYTLEINGAGSWKLYRIGSAVANGTVTATTDGKYELKLAALGDMITAFINGEQVTSYQDASPMLSGRVKISNNWHQVYYDNLLIEKIAGGCAYALSMVDGQDDSVSYEGSWTIDNPGSGSADNWYRTLSVSGGSGATVSFPIHGAGFAIIGPNNAGTKLDVYVDNNLVAENVSTTAAAS
;
A
#
# COMPACT_ATOMS: atom_id res chain seq x y z
N MET A 1 -9.13 -9.96 8.40
CA MET A 1 -10.31 -10.80 8.20
C MET A 1 -11.12 -11.04 9.48
N TYR A 2 -10.48 -11.22 10.61
CA TYR A 2 -11.15 -11.46 11.90
C TYR A 2 -11.96 -10.26 12.42
N PHE A 3 -11.51 -9.05 12.16
CA PHE A 3 -12.14 -7.81 12.65
C PHE A 3 -13.49 -7.51 12.02
N ILE A 4 -13.64 -7.79 10.74
CA ILE A 4 -14.87 -7.47 10.00
C ILE A 4 -15.96 -8.51 10.26
N ARG A 5 -15.58 -9.75 10.54
CA ARG A 5 -16.54 -10.81 10.86
C ARG A 5 -17.27 -10.60 12.19
N LYS A 6 -16.64 -9.98 13.18
CA LYS A 6 -17.23 -9.87 14.52
C LYS A 6 -18.43 -8.93 14.62
N ASN A 7 -18.50 -7.89 13.82
CA ASN A 7 -19.43 -6.79 14.08
C ASN A 7 -20.48 -6.54 12.98
N PHE A 8 -20.37 -7.22 11.85
CA PHE A 8 -21.33 -7.10 10.75
C PHE A 8 -22.05 -8.39 10.40
N ALA A 9 -22.14 -9.32 11.33
CA ALA A 9 -22.84 -10.59 11.11
C ALA A 9 -24.36 -10.42 11.24
N PHE A 10 -24.96 -9.74 10.28
CA PHE A 10 -26.39 -9.82 10.08
C PHE A 10 -26.65 -10.61 8.81
N CYS A 11 -26.99 -11.87 8.95
CA CYS A 11 -27.56 -12.61 7.84
C CYS A 11 -29.02 -12.18 7.66
N ALA A 12 -29.29 -11.30 6.73
CA ALA A 12 -30.65 -11.16 6.23
C ALA A 12 -30.88 -12.34 5.29
N GLN A 13 -31.58 -13.34 5.78
CA GLN A 13 -32.12 -14.37 4.90
C GLN A 13 -33.02 -13.71 3.86
N SER A 14 -32.57 -13.69 2.66
CA SER A 14 -33.46 -13.63 1.52
C SER A 14 -32.87 -14.50 0.44
N ASN A 15 -33.55 -15.57 0.20
CA ASN A 15 -33.44 -16.48 -0.93
C ASN A 15 -32.17 -17.34 -1.01
N SER A 16 -32.36 -18.52 -1.45
CA SER A 16 -31.54 -19.69 -1.67
C SER A 16 -30.21 -19.52 -2.39
N GLU A 17 -29.70 -18.33 -2.55
CA GLU A 17 -28.44 -18.05 -3.19
C GLU A 17 -27.60 -17.20 -2.24
N GLY A 18 -26.89 -17.88 -1.37
CA GLY A 18 -25.79 -17.43 -0.54
C GLY A 18 -25.76 -15.95 -0.13
N CYS A 19 -25.42 -15.69 1.13
CA CYS A 19 -24.97 -14.37 1.55
C CYS A 19 -23.97 -13.86 0.53
N ALA A 20 -24.43 -12.95 -0.31
CA ALA A 20 -23.65 -12.51 -1.43
C ALA A 20 -22.43 -11.73 -0.92
N THR A 21 -21.29 -12.25 -1.15
CA THR A 21 -20.00 -11.54 -1.21
C THR A 21 -20.00 -10.39 -2.23
N PHE A 22 -21.15 -9.94 -2.67
CA PHE A 22 -21.35 -9.14 -3.85
C PHE A 22 -21.15 -7.64 -3.70
N GLY A 23 -21.05 -7.12 -2.55
CA GLY A 23 -20.87 -5.69 -2.41
C GLY A 23 -19.42 -5.24 -2.43
N TYR A 24 -18.54 -6.19 -2.35
CA TYR A 24 -17.15 -5.96 -2.03
C TYR A 24 -16.33 -5.42 -3.22
N THR A 25 -16.31 -6.12 -4.32
CA THR A 25 -15.53 -5.74 -5.49
C THR A 25 -16.02 -4.42 -6.09
N GLU A 26 -17.34 -4.25 -6.18
CA GLU A 26 -17.93 -2.99 -6.65
C GLU A 26 -17.63 -1.79 -5.76
N LEU A 27 -17.64 -1.96 -4.43
CA LEU A 27 -17.33 -0.85 -3.53
C LEU A 27 -15.87 -0.44 -3.61
N GLN A 28 -14.98 -1.37 -3.83
CA GLN A 28 -13.56 -1.10 -3.89
C GLN A 28 -13.12 -0.60 -5.27
N GLU A 29 -13.59 -1.22 -6.33
CA GLU A 29 -13.26 -0.82 -7.70
C GLU A 29 -13.88 0.52 -8.09
N ASN A 30 -15.14 0.76 -7.76
CA ASN A 30 -15.81 1.99 -8.13
C ASN A 30 -15.39 3.19 -7.30
N LYS A 31 -14.74 2.99 -6.15
CA LYS A 31 -14.56 4.09 -5.22
C LYS A 31 -13.11 4.48 -5.00
N THR A 32 -12.18 3.63 -5.29
CA THR A 32 -10.76 3.96 -5.13
C THR A 32 -10.19 4.76 -6.28
N SER A 33 -10.74 4.64 -7.47
CA SER A 33 -10.36 5.43 -8.64
C SER A 33 -11.15 6.72 -8.80
N GLU A 34 -12.32 6.84 -8.15
CA GLU A 34 -13.32 7.86 -8.44
C GLU A 34 -13.36 8.98 -7.40
N TYR A 35 -12.75 8.78 -6.26
CA TYR A 35 -12.71 9.79 -5.20
C TYR A 35 -11.53 10.74 -5.34
N GLY A 36 -11.37 11.35 -6.50
CA GLY A 36 -10.45 12.46 -6.70
C GLY A 36 -9.05 12.23 -6.12
N GLY A 37 -8.45 11.06 -6.36
CA GLY A 37 -7.25 10.63 -5.68
C GLY A 37 -7.50 9.95 -4.34
N GLY A 38 -8.76 9.75 -3.99
CA GLY A 38 -9.14 9.06 -2.79
C GLY A 38 -8.89 7.58 -2.86
N THR A 39 -7.80 7.19 -2.36
CA THR A 39 -7.55 5.83 -1.95
C THR A 39 -8.22 5.59 -0.60
N ILE A 40 -8.45 4.34 -0.20
CA ILE A 40 -8.94 4.04 1.15
C ILE A 40 -8.00 4.66 2.20
N GLY A 41 -6.71 4.78 1.91
CA GLY A 41 -5.75 5.50 2.73
C GLY A 41 -5.97 7.01 2.83
N GLY A 42 -6.64 7.65 1.88
CA GLY A 42 -6.97 9.08 1.98
C GLY A 42 -8.14 9.34 2.91
N TYR A 43 -8.09 10.40 3.70
CA TYR A 43 -9.09 10.66 4.75
C TYR A 43 -10.54 10.76 4.25
N GLN A 44 -10.77 11.35 3.09
CA GLN A 44 -12.13 11.52 2.56
C GLN A 44 -12.75 10.19 2.06
N SER A 45 -11.95 9.30 1.53
CA SER A 45 -12.42 7.98 1.07
C SER A 45 -12.98 7.11 2.18
N PRO A 46 -12.36 7.02 3.34
CA PRO A 46 -12.92 6.32 4.49
C PRO A 46 -14.26 6.87 4.97
N LEU A 47 -14.47 8.19 4.93
CA LEU A 47 -15.79 8.77 5.24
C LEU A 47 -16.86 8.31 4.24
N ALA A 48 -16.54 8.31 2.95
CA ALA A 48 -17.42 7.79 1.93
C ALA A 48 -17.66 6.29 2.04
N LEU A 49 -16.65 5.53 2.45
CA LEU A 49 -16.76 4.11 2.74
C LEU A 49 -17.70 3.84 3.93
N ALA A 50 -17.56 4.59 5.02
CA ALA A 50 -18.44 4.51 6.19
C ALA A 50 -19.90 4.83 5.82
N ASP A 51 -20.12 5.86 5.00
CA ASP A 51 -21.44 6.17 4.47
C ASP A 51 -22.00 5.05 3.59
N SER A 52 -21.13 4.41 2.81
CA SER A 52 -21.50 3.27 1.97
C SER A 52 -21.97 2.06 2.78
N PHE A 53 -21.40 1.82 3.95
CA PHE A 53 -21.88 0.76 4.87
C PHE A 53 -23.32 1.03 5.31
N ILE A 54 -23.59 2.26 5.70
CA ILE A 54 -24.92 2.66 6.14
C ILE A 54 -25.93 2.57 4.98
N ASN A 55 -25.54 3.07 3.80
CA ASN A 55 -26.39 3.04 2.60
C ASN A 55 -26.67 1.63 2.10
N ALA A 56 -25.65 0.76 2.10
CA ALA A 56 -25.84 -0.62 1.68
C ALA A 56 -26.76 -1.39 2.64
N PHE A 57 -26.69 -1.09 3.93
CA PHE A 57 -27.65 -1.65 4.90
C PHE A 57 -29.06 -1.08 4.69
N THR A 58 -29.21 0.23 4.60
CA THR A 58 -30.54 0.87 4.48
C THR A 58 -31.21 0.55 3.15
N GLY A 59 -30.48 0.55 2.05
CA GLY A 59 -31.00 0.32 0.70
C GLY A 59 -31.22 -1.14 0.36
N SER A 60 -30.30 -2.02 0.71
CA SER A 60 -30.32 -3.43 0.28
C SER A 60 -30.15 -4.46 1.40
N ARG A 61 -30.12 -4.02 2.65
CA ARG A 61 -29.93 -4.90 3.82
C ARG A 61 -28.66 -5.72 3.76
N ARG A 62 -27.62 -5.20 3.15
CA ARG A 62 -26.31 -5.83 3.14
C ARG A 62 -25.71 -5.81 4.55
N THR A 63 -25.24 -6.94 5.01
CA THR A 63 -24.76 -7.15 6.38
C THR A 63 -23.32 -7.61 6.44
N HIS A 64 -22.72 -7.90 5.30
CA HIS A 64 -21.34 -8.34 5.18
C HIS A 64 -20.57 -7.46 4.20
N TYR A 65 -19.38 -7.06 4.63
CA TYR A 65 -18.38 -6.39 3.82
C TYR A 65 -17.07 -7.15 3.93
N ILE A 66 -16.46 -7.40 2.80
CA ILE A 66 -15.17 -8.07 2.72
C ILE A 66 -14.16 -7.03 2.24
N PHE A 67 -13.13 -6.78 3.01
CA PHE A 67 -12.03 -5.91 2.64
C PHE A 67 -10.86 -6.71 2.08
N GLN A 68 -10.16 -6.09 1.13
CA GLN A 68 -8.98 -6.67 0.53
C GLN A 68 -8.02 -5.54 0.09
N PRO A 69 -6.80 -5.60 0.56
CA PRO A 69 -6.32 -6.38 1.70
C PRO A 69 -6.59 -5.68 3.03
N ALA A 70 -6.55 -6.42 4.14
CA ALA A 70 -6.53 -5.81 5.46
C ALA A 70 -5.16 -5.20 5.75
N ILE A 71 -4.10 -5.89 5.34
CA ILE A 71 -2.71 -5.45 5.44
C ILE A 71 -2.13 -5.43 4.04
N GLY A 72 -1.60 -4.30 3.64
CA GLY A 72 -0.85 -4.14 2.41
C GLY A 72 0.65 -4.22 2.67
N SER A 73 1.28 -5.29 2.20
CA SER A 73 2.73 -5.49 2.21
C SER A 73 3.30 -5.32 0.81
N PHE A 74 2.89 -4.28 0.14
CA PHE A 74 3.29 -4.04 -1.23
C PHE A 74 4.50 -3.12 -1.28
N TYR A 75 5.35 -3.31 -2.26
CA TYR A 75 6.32 -2.29 -2.63
C TYR A 75 5.61 -1.01 -3.07
N GLU A 76 6.24 0.12 -2.82
CA GLU A 76 5.75 1.39 -3.34
C GLU A 76 5.67 1.38 -4.89
N GLY A 77 4.67 2.07 -5.41
CA GLY A 77 4.48 2.21 -6.85
C GLY A 77 3.84 1.01 -7.55
N ILE A 78 3.12 0.17 -6.83
CA ILE A 78 2.30 -0.88 -7.43
C ILE A 78 0.81 -0.54 -7.38
N GLN A 79 0.04 -1.17 -8.26
CA GLN A 79 -1.35 -0.82 -8.52
C GLN A 79 -2.31 -0.98 -7.34
N TYR A 80 -2.03 -1.88 -6.41
CA TYR A 80 -2.91 -2.16 -5.28
C TYR A 80 -2.54 -1.42 -4.02
N GLY A 81 -1.50 -0.64 -4.05
CA GLY A 81 -1.20 0.27 -2.96
C GLY A 81 -2.41 1.14 -2.68
N HIS A 82 -2.69 1.37 -1.37
CA HIS A 82 -3.73 2.31 -0.95
C HIS A 82 -5.14 1.76 -0.78
N LYS A 83 -5.29 0.44 -0.83
CA LYS A 83 -6.57 -0.21 -0.55
C LYS A 83 -6.62 -0.90 0.81
N GLU A 84 -5.48 -0.97 1.46
CA GLU A 84 -5.31 -1.60 2.77
C GLU A 84 -5.84 -0.76 3.93
N LEU A 85 -6.07 -1.42 5.06
CA LEU A 85 -6.36 -0.78 6.34
C LEU A 85 -5.08 -0.48 7.13
N LEU A 86 -4.04 -1.24 6.86
CA LEU A 86 -2.70 -1.14 7.42
C LEU A 86 -1.71 -1.21 6.27
N SER A 87 -0.83 -0.25 6.19
CA SER A 87 0.30 -0.29 5.25
C SER A 87 1.52 -0.84 5.98
N ALA A 88 2.01 -2.00 5.55
CA ALA A 88 3.23 -2.64 6.03
C ALA A 88 4.18 -2.80 4.85
N ARG A 89 4.61 -1.68 4.31
CA ARG A 89 5.41 -1.66 3.10
C ARG A 89 6.83 -2.07 3.38
N ASP A 90 7.49 -2.63 2.36
CA ASP A 90 8.83 -3.16 2.49
C ASP A 90 8.92 -4.08 3.72
N PRO A 91 8.56 -5.37 3.62
CA PRO A 91 8.33 -6.25 4.78
C PRO A 91 9.48 -6.35 5.78
N TRP A 92 10.71 -6.10 5.32
CA TRP A 92 11.91 -6.05 6.16
C TRP A 92 12.08 -4.76 6.95
N SER A 93 11.41 -3.67 6.53
CA SER A 93 11.68 -2.31 7.03
C SER A 93 11.15 -2.08 8.45
N GLY A 94 10.19 -2.88 8.88
CA GLY A 94 9.45 -2.66 10.12
C GLY A 94 8.40 -1.55 10.02
N TYR A 95 8.27 -0.89 8.89
CA TYR A 95 7.30 0.18 8.70
C TYR A 95 5.86 -0.33 8.77
N ILE A 96 5.06 0.27 9.62
CA ILE A 96 3.62 0.04 9.73
C ILE A 96 2.93 1.40 9.86
N HIS A 97 1.97 1.62 8.98
CA HIS A 97 1.09 2.79 9.03
C HIS A 97 -0.37 2.34 9.16
N TYR A 98 -1.10 3.01 10.04
CA TYR A 98 -2.52 2.75 10.27
C TYR A 98 -3.35 3.71 9.43
N ASP A 99 -3.90 3.22 8.34
CA ASP A 99 -4.71 4.04 7.44
C ASP A 99 -6.01 4.52 8.12
N PRO A 100 -6.51 5.71 7.80
CA PRO A 100 -7.75 6.25 8.38
C PRO A 100 -8.95 5.31 8.31
N ALA A 101 -9.02 4.45 7.29
CA ALA A 101 -10.07 3.46 7.13
C ALA A 101 -10.15 2.46 8.29
N LEU A 102 -9.02 2.12 8.91
CA LEU A 102 -9.00 1.25 10.10
C LEU A 102 -9.83 1.85 11.23
N TYR A 103 -9.64 3.12 11.50
CA TYR A 103 -10.35 3.82 12.57
C TYR A 103 -11.83 4.04 12.24
N MET A 104 -12.13 4.30 10.97
CA MET A 104 -13.50 4.40 10.49
C MET A 104 -14.28 3.08 10.69
N ILE A 105 -13.64 1.95 10.39
CA ILE A 105 -14.20 0.63 10.63
C ILE A 105 -14.35 0.36 12.13
N ALA A 106 -13.43 0.84 12.96
CA ALA A 106 -13.51 0.71 14.40
C ALA A 106 -14.78 1.35 14.99
N HIS A 107 -15.26 2.46 14.42
CA HIS A 107 -16.55 3.04 14.81
C HIS A 107 -17.73 2.07 14.62
N PHE A 108 -17.68 1.17 13.65
CA PHE A 108 -18.71 0.17 13.44
C PHE A 108 -18.48 -1.12 14.23
N SER A 109 -17.24 -1.40 14.62
CA SER A 109 -16.85 -2.71 15.14
C SER A 109 -16.65 -2.77 16.66
N GLN A 110 -16.44 -1.63 17.33
CA GLN A 110 -16.04 -1.63 18.76
C GLN A 110 -17.15 -1.22 19.73
N PHE A 111 -18.24 -0.68 19.23
CA PHE A 111 -19.29 -0.10 20.04
C PHE A 111 -20.60 -0.89 20.01
N ALA A 112 -20.50 -2.18 19.77
CA ALA A 112 -21.60 -3.13 19.89
C ALA A 112 -21.06 -4.44 20.44
N VAL A 113 -21.81 -5.09 21.29
CA VAL A 113 -21.47 -6.44 21.74
C VAL A 113 -22.02 -7.43 20.73
N THR A 114 -21.17 -8.35 20.28
CA THR A 114 -21.53 -9.36 19.30
C THR A 114 -21.46 -10.73 19.95
N GLY A 115 -22.62 -11.36 20.14
CA GLY A 115 -22.71 -12.73 20.66
C GLY A 115 -22.75 -13.81 19.57
N TRP A 116 -22.48 -13.48 18.33
CA TRP A 116 -22.60 -14.43 17.21
C TRP A 116 -21.54 -15.54 17.19
N GLU A 117 -20.50 -15.38 17.99
CA GLU A 117 -19.51 -16.45 18.23
C GLU A 117 -20.00 -17.42 19.33
N ASP A 118 -21.05 -17.08 20.04
CA ASP A 118 -21.65 -17.95 21.03
C ASP A 118 -22.30 -19.12 20.29
N THR A 119 -21.91 -20.32 20.66
CA THR A 119 -22.46 -21.55 20.08
C THR A 119 -23.87 -21.87 20.58
N ASP A 120 -24.32 -21.17 21.61
CA ASP A 120 -25.67 -21.28 22.13
C ASP A 120 -26.56 -20.14 21.58
N PRO A 121 -27.42 -20.43 20.61
CA PRO A 121 -28.32 -19.43 20.03
C PRO A 121 -29.37 -18.90 21.02
N SER A 122 -29.52 -19.51 22.19
CA SER A 122 -30.43 -19.02 23.25
C SER A 122 -29.83 -17.87 24.06
N GLN A 123 -28.49 -17.70 24.00
CA GLN A 123 -27.75 -16.64 24.65
C GLN A 123 -27.52 -15.44 23.71
N ASN A 124 -28.33 -15.28 22.69
CA ASN A 124 -28.14 -14.34 21.57
C ASN A 124 -28.04 -12.88 22.06
N GLU A 125 -26.83 -12.45 22.33
CA GLU A 125 -26.47 -11.08 22.73
C GLU A 125 -26.23 -10.14 21.53
N ILE A 126 -26.57 -10.57 20.33
CA ILE A 126 -26.31 -9.82 19.09
C ILE A 126 -27.09 -8.50 19.10
N TRP A 127 -26.38 -7.43 19.03
CA TRP A 127 -26.97 -6.11 18.86
C TRP A 127 -27.60 -5.98 17.47
N ARG A 128 -28.64 -5.16 17.37
CA ARG A 128 -29.41 -5.00 16.14
C ARG A 128 -29.42 -3.56 15.68
N VAL A 129 -29.34 -3.39 14.36
CA VAL A 129 -29.56 -2.08 13.74
C VAL A 129 -31.06 -1.73 13.84
N ILE A 130 -31.32 -0.54 14.35
CA ILE A 130 -32.67 0.02 14.40
C ILE A 130 -32.95 0.78 13.12
N THR A 131 -33.66 0.16 12.21
CA THR A 131 -33.90 0.73 10.87
C THR A 131 -34.66 2.06 10.89
N GLY A 132 -35.56 2.26 11.83
CA GLY A 132 -36.30 3.53 12.02
C GLY A 132 -35.45 4.64 12.62
N ALA A 133 -34.24 4.32 13.12
CA ALA A 133 -33.27 5.25 13.67
C ALA A 133 -31.91 5.12 12.97
N THR A 134 -31.91 4.77 11.70
CA THR A 134 -30.74 4.67 10.83
C THR A 134 -31.08 5.34 9.52
N SER A 135 -30.22 6.23 9.05
CA SER A 135 -30.40 6.98 7.82
C SER A 135 -29.09 7.01 7.03
N GLY A 136 -29.15 6.60 5.78
CA GLY A 136 -28.06 6.75 4.84
C GLY A 136 -28.24 7.97 3.96
N SER A 137 -27.13 8.57 3.56
CA SER A 137 -27.06 9.72 2.67
C SER A 137 -26.36 9.28 1.39
N PHE A 138 -26.88 9.68 0.26
CA PHE A 138 -26.23 9.47 -1.04
C PHE A 138 -25.60 10.76 -1.52
N GLY A 139 -24.54 10.61 -2.28
CA GLY A 139 -23.98 11.69 -3.05
C GLY A 139 -24.81 12.06 -4.26
N SER A 140 -24.21 12.79 -5.18
CA SER A 140 -24.85 13.20 -6.40
C SER A 140 -25.24 12.02 -7.30
N SER A 141 -26.09 12.29 -8.28
CA SER A 141 -26.62 11.28 -9.21
C SER A 141 -25.57 10.65 -10.15
N ASP A 142 -24.38 11.21 -10.20
CA ASP A 142 -23.28 10.71 -11.05
C ASP A 142 -22.47 9.59 -10.40
N ASN A 143 -22.75 9.22 -9.17
CA ASN A 143 -22.14 8.13 -8.42
C ASN A 143 -20.62 8.23 -8.14
N GLU A 144 -19.94 9.21 -8.72
CA GLU A 144 -18.49 9.28 -8.62
C GLU A 144 -18.01 9.85 -7.28
N HIS A 145 -18.84 10.65 -6.63
CA HIS A 145 -18.46 11.36 -5.40
C HIS A 145 -19.58 11.28 -4.36
N GLN A 146 -19.97 10.08 -4.00
CA GLN A 146 -20.98 9.88 -2.98
C GLN A 146 -20.40 10.14 -1.61
N THR A 147 -20.72 11.27 -1.05
CA THR A 147 -20.28 11.66 0.28
C THR A 147 -21.45 11.84 1.22
N ALA A 148 -21.25 11.47 2.48
CA ALA A 148 -22.27 11.58 3.50
C ALA A 148 -22.80 13.03 3.61
N GLY A 149 -24.11 13.18 3.47
CA GLY A 149 -24.77 14.46 3.59
C GLY A 149 -24.83 15.32 2.33
N MET A 150 -24.34 14.87 1.17
CA MET A 150 -24.42 15.63 -0.07
C MET A 150 -25.85 15.81 -0.60
N ASP A 151 -26.73 14.85 -0.35
CA ASP A 151 -28.16 14.96 -0.65
C ASP A 151 -28.94 15.73 0.42
N GLY A 152 -28.27 16.33 1.39
CA GLY A 152 -28.86 17.06 2.52
C GLY A 152 -29.35 16.16 3.65
N LYS A 153 -29.26 14.82 3.52
CA LYS A 153 -29.62 13.89 4.59
C LYS A 153 -28.43 13.65 5.51
N ALA A 154 -28.75 13.28 6.73
CA ALA A 154 -27.76 12.82 7.69
C ALA A 154 -27.45 11.35 7.47
N SER A 155 -26.20 10.96 7.69
CA SER A 155 -25.76 9.58 7.67
C SER A 155 -25.45 9.13 9.08
N TYR A 156 -26.18 8.15 9.59
CA TYR A 156 -25.98 7.55 10.91
C TYR A 156 -26.58 6.14 10.98
N MET A 157 -25.95 5.30 11.82
CA MET A 157 -26.43 3.96 12.12
C MET A 157 -26.61 3.79 13.63
N THR A 158 -27.77 3.29 14.03
CA THR A 158 -28.10 3.03 15.43
C THR A 158 -28.10 1.53 15.70
N LEU A 159 -27.34 1.13 16.69
CA LEU A 159 -27.22 -0.24 17.21
C LEU A 159 -27.79 -0.30 18.63
N VAL A 160 -28.56 -1.32 18.94
CA VAL A 160 -29.20 -1.48 20.23
C VAL A 160 -29.01 -2.91 20.76
N SER A 161 -28.72 -3.01 22.06
CA SER A 161 -28.61 -4.28 22.77
C SER A 161 -29.95 -5.05 22.79
N PRO A 162 -29.96 -6.39 22.90
CA PRO A 162 -31.18 -7.20 22.96
C PRO A 162 -32.11 -6.82 24.11
N ASP A 163 -31.56 -6.46 25.26
CA ASP A 163 -32.32 -6.05 26.44
C ASP A 163 -32.73 -4.55 26.43
N LYS A 164 -32.31 -3.82 25.38
CA LYS A 164 -32.59 -2.40 25.16
C LYS A 164 -32.04 -1.45 26.23
N LYS A 165 -31.08 -1.89 27.03
CA LYS A 165 -30.43 -1.03 28.02
C LYS A 165 -29.31 -0.18 27.44
N ASP A 166 -28.68 -0.70 26.38
CA ASP A 166 -27.53 -0.05 25.74
C ASP A 166 -27.76 0.23 24.26
N PHE A 167 -27.18 1.30 23.81
CA PHE A 167 -27.19 1.65 22.38
C PHE A 167 -25.92 2.42 21.98
N SER A 168 -25.65 2.37 20.70
CA SER A 168 -24.60 3.17 20.04
C SER A 168 -25.13 3.79 18.77
N VAL A 169 -24.81 5.05 18.54
CA VAL A 169 -25.12 5.74 17.29
C VAL A 169 -23.83 6.18 16.64
N ILE A 170 -23.60 5.70 15.43
CA ILE A 170 -22.43 6.02 14.60
C ILE A 170 -22.86 7.08 13.60
N PHE A 171 -22.28 8.26 13.67
CA PHE A 171 -22.55 9.39 12.77
C PHE A 171 -21.40 9.56 11.78
N VAL A 172 -21.74 9.83 10.53
CA VAL A 172 -20.78 10.17 9.46
C VAL A 172 -21.15 11.53 8.90
N ASN A 173 -20.20 12.44 8.90
CA ASN A 173 -20.37 13.78 8.36
C ASN A 173 -19.25 14.11 7.37
N ASN A 174 -19.49 13.83 6.10
CA ASN A 174 -18.57 14.18 5.01
C ASN A 174 -18.96 15.52 4.35
N THR A 175 -19.24 16.52 5.18
CA THR A 175 -19.57 17.88 4.73
C THR A 175 -18.71 18.91 5.44
N ARG A 176 -18.59 20.09 4.85
CA ARG A 176 -17.81 21.22 5.38
C ARG A 176 -18.36 21.88 6.65
N ASN A 177 -19.57 21.50 7.08
CA ASN A 177 -20.23 22.10 8.23
C ASN A 177 -20.42 21.06 9.32
N GLN A 178 -20.14 21.42 10.57
CA GLN A 178 -20.52 20.59 11.71
C GLN A 178 -22.04 20.40 11.76
N LYS A 179 -22.46 19.27 12.31
CA LYS A 179 -23.88 18.93 12.49
C LYS A 179 -24.14 18.52 13.91
N THR A 180 -25.25 18.99 14.50
CA THR A 180 -25.70 18.58 15.82
C THR A 180 -26.95 17.73 15.72
N PHE A 181 -26.91 16.57 16.37
CA PHE A 181 -27.99 15.60 16.40
C PHE A 181 -28.62 15.55 17.79
N LYS A 182 -29.93 15.46 17.83
CA LYS A 182 -30.70 15.17 19.03
C LYS A 182 -31.03 13.68 19.07
N ILE A 183 -30.62 13.00 20.13
CA ILE A 183 -30.91 11.59 20.36
C ILE A 183 -32.01 11.48 21.43
N THR A 184 -33.01 10.65 21.17
CA THR A 184 -34.09 10.32 22.14
C THR A 184 -34.22 8.82 22.23
N ALA A 185 -34.05 8.26 23.42
CA ALA A 185 -34.21 6.83 23.67
C ALA A 185 -35.70 6.52 23.92
N LYS A 186 -36.45 6.35 22.83
CA LYS A 186 -37.84 5.97 22.90
C LYS A 186 -37.98 4.44 22.95
N ASP A 187 -38.82 3.95 23.83
CA ASP A 187 -39.09 2.50 24.01
C ASP A 187 -37.83 1.68 24.39
N MET A 188 -36.91 2.33 25.06
CA MET A 188 -35.65 1.79 25.57
C MET A 188 -35.70 1.68 27.09
N ALA A 189 -34.91 0.76 27.65
CA ALA A 189 -34.72 0.58 29.09
C ALA A 189 -33.45 1.27 29.61
N VAL A 190 -33.01 2.34 28.93
CA VAL A 190 -31.82 3.12 29.28
C VAL A 190 -32.06 3.86 30.61
N ALA A 191 -31.07 3.89 31.48
CA ALA A 191 -31.16 4.60 32.76
C ALA A 191 -31.40 6.10 32.54
N SER A 192 -32.21 6.70 33.42
CA SER A 192 -32.60 8.12 33.29
C SER A 192 -31.44 9.11 33.49
N ASP A 193 -30.36 8.66 34.08
CA ASP A 193 -29.10 9.39 34.32
C ASP A 193 -27.95 8.93 33.41
N ALA A 194 -28.24 8.10 32.41
CA ALA A 194 -27.23 7.60 31.50
C ALA A 194 -26.57 8.74 30.74
N THR A 195 -25.25 8.69 30.65
CA THR A 195 -24.44 9.56 29.81
C THR A 195 -24.00 8.84 28.56
N LEU A 196 -23.73 9.57 27.49
CA LEU A 196 -23.14 8.99 26.29
C LEU A 196 -21.65 9.29 26.23
N LYS A 197 -20.87 8.23 26.09
CA LYS A 197 -19.45 8.32 25.77
C LYS A 197 -19.33 8.73 24.32
N ILE A 198 -18.49 9.73 24.04
CA ILE A 198 -18.30 10.29 22.71
C ILE A 198 -16.92 9.91 22.21
N TRP A 199 -16.88 9.27 21.06
CA TRP A 199 -15.65 8.88 20.37
C TRP A 199 -15.62 9.56 19.01
N THR A 200 -14.55 10.26 18.70
CA THR A 200 -14.47 11.12 17.51
C THR A 200 -13.26 10.76 16.65
N THR A 201 -13.47 10.78 15.35
CA THR A 201 -12.41 10.76 14.34
C THR A 201 -12.53 11.99 13.45
N THR A 202 -11.44 12.73 13.31
CA THR A 202 -11.27 13.89 12.43
C THR A 202 -10.05 13.70 11.54
N THR A 203 -9.68 14.70 10.74
CA THR A 203 -8.43 14.70 9.95
C THR A 203 -7.17 14.51 10.78
N ASP A 204 -7.18 15.04 12.02
CA ASP A 204 -5.98 15.13 12.84
C ASP A 204 -6.06 14.25 14.09
N SER A 205 -7.11 13.46 14.22
CA SER A 205 -7.36 12.70 15.45
C SER A 205 -8.26 11.50 15.18
N TYR A 206 -7.79 10.32 15.52
CA TYR A 206 -8.49 9.07 15.23
C TYR A 206 -9.00 8.39 16.50
N LEU A 207 -10.30 8.05 16.50
CA LEU A 207 -10.99 7.30 17.56
C LEU A 207 -10.67 7.82 18.97
N GLN A 208 -10.71 9.13 19.12
CA GLN A 208 -10.43 9.77 20.41
C GLN A 208 -11.67 9.86 21.27
N LYS A 209 -11.55 9.42 22.51
CA LYS A 209 -12.61 9.59 23.50
C LYS A 209 -12.62 11.03 24.00
N SER A 210 -13.81 11.64 24.05
CA SER A 210 -13.98 12.95 24.69
C SER A 210 -13.71 12.85 26.20
N ASP A 211 -13.11 13.89 26.76
CA ASP A 211 -12.92 14.01 28.21
C ASP A 211 -14.25 14.18 28.97
N THR A 212 -15.29 14.62 28.27
CA THR A 212 -16.62 14.82 28.82
C THR A 212 -17.66 13.99 28.09
N ASP A 213 -18.48 13.28 28.86
CA ASP A 213 -19.63 12.57 28.34
C ASP A 213 -20.76 13.54 27.97
N ALA A 214 -21.61 13.15 27.03
CA ALA A 214 -22.83 13.90 26.78
C ALA A 214 -23.89 13.56 27.83
N GLU A 215 -24.30 14.56 28.59
CA GLU A 215 -25.33 14.44 29.61
C GLU A 215 -26.74 14.54 29.01
N GLN A 216 -27.67 13.90 29.66
CA GLN A 216 -29.09 13.98 29.28
C GLN A 216 -29.67 15.36 29.63
N GLN A 217 -30.32 15.99 28.68
CA GLN A 217 -31.02 17.26 28.83
C GLN A 217 -32.51 17.08 28.43
N ASN A 218 -33.41 17.16 29.40
CA ASN A 218 -34.85 16.97 29.18
C ASN A 218 -35.20 15.66 28.45
N GLY A 219 -34.56 14.55 28.82
CA GLY A 219 -34.78 13.23 28.23
C GLY A 219 -34.13 13.01 26.86
N CYS A 220 -33.19 13.85 26.47
CA CYS A 220 -32.46 13.74 25.22
C CYS A 220 -30.97 14.03 25.40
N TRP A 221 -30.16 13.56 24.48
CA TRP A 221 -28.75 13.93 24.35
C TRP A 221 -28.54 14.74 23.07
N TYR A 222 -27.58 15.62 23.08
CA TYR A 222 -27.14 16.39 21.91
C TYR A 222 -25.70 16.03 21.59
N VAL A 223 -25.46 15.60 20.35
CA VAL A 223 -24.15 15.17 19.88
C VAL A 223 -23.76 15.99 18.66
N THR A 224 -22.62 16.63 18.74
CA THR A 224 -22.08 17.42 17.63
C THR A 224 -21.03 16.60 16.89
N VAL A 225 -21.21 16.47 15.57
CA VAL A 225 -20.30 15.79 14.65
C VAL A 225 -19.53 16.85 13.89
N PRO A 226 -18.20 16.87 13.98
CA PRO A 226 -17.39 17.86 13.29
C PRO A 226 -17.55 17.77 11.78
N ALA A 227 -17.17 18.83 11.07
CA ALA A 227 -17.03 18.79 9.63
C ALA A 227 -16.02 17.70 9.24
N TYR A 228 -16.31 16.97 8.19
CA TYR A 228 -15.46 15.88 7.72
C TYR A 228 -15.04 14.91 8.84
N GLY A 229 -15.98 14.51 9.68
CA GLY A 229 -15.70 13.68 10.84
C GLY A 229 -16.68 12.53 11.04
N MET A 230 -16.30 11.61 11.89
CA MET A 230 -17.17 10.58 12.46
C MET A 230 -17.25 10.71 13.96
N VAL A 231 -18.42 10.40 14.49
CA VAL A 231 -18.65 10.31 15.94
C VAL A 231 -19.43 9.04 16.25
N THR A 232 -18.97 8.32 17.27
CA THR A 232 -19.81 7.32 17.94
C THR A 232 -20.21 7.85 19.30
N ALA A 233 -21.53 7.86 19.54
CA ALA A 233 -22.12 8.15 20.84
C ALA A 233 -22.70 6.85 21.41
N THR A 234 -22.25 6.42 22.58
CA THR A 234 -22.58 5.11 23.14
C THR A 234 -22.84 5.17 24.63
N THR A 235 -23.75 4.33 25.11
CA THR A 235 -23.93 4.09 26.56
C THR A 235 -22.87 3.15 27.13
N LEU A 236 -22.16 2.41 26.26
CA LEU A 236 -21.14 1.46 26.70
C LEU A 236 -19.93 2.16 27.32
N ASN A 237 -19.50 1.64 28.45
CA ASN A 237 -18.22 2.01 29.04
C ASN A 237 -17.09 1.15 28.46
N THR A 238 -16.83 1.34 27.16
CA THR A 238 -15.82 0.59 26.44
C THR A 238 -14.52 1.39 26.34
N SER A 239 -13.42 0.67 26.25
CA SER A 239 -12.13 1.21 25.83
C SER A 239 -11.86 0.76 24.40
N PRO A 240 -11.13 1.53 23.61
CA PRO A 240 -10.71 1.04 22.30
C PRO A 240 -9.92 -0.24 22.52
N ALA A 241 -10.19 -1.25 21.71
CA ALA A 241 -9.57 -2.56 21.85
C ALA A 241 -8.03 -2.49 21.69
N ARG A 242 -7.54 -1.50 20.98
CA ARG A 242 -6.12 -1.17 20.88
C ARG A 242 -5.95 0.32 20.64
N THR A 243 -5.08 0.96 21.39
CA THR A 243 -4.36 2.12 20.94
C THR A 243 -3.39 1.61 19.87
N PRO A 244 -3.31 2.21 18.69
CA PRO A 244 -2.26 1.86 17.76
C PRO A 244 -0.91 1.88 18.48
N GLU A 245 -0.14 0.84 18.29
CA GLU A 245 1.25 0.86 18.72
C GLU A 245 1.96 2.01 17.96
N GLN A 246 3.05 2.47 18.48
CA GLN A 246 3.82 3.54 17.87
C GLN A 246 4.14 3.18 16.42
N GLU A 247 3.75 4.01 15.50
CA GLU A 247 4.14 3.88 14.10
C GLU A 247 5.67 3.99 13.99
N ILE A 248 6.25 3.18 13.13
CA ILE A 248 7.67 3.30 12.82
C ILE A 248 7.82 4.40 11.78
N HIS A 249 8.55 5.43 12.14
CA HIS A 249 8.83 6.53 11.23
C HIS A 249 9.72 6.09 10.07
N ASN A 250 9.62 6.83 9.01
CA ASN A 250 10.25 6.53 7.74
C ASN A 250 11.78 6.48 7.79
N GLU A 251 12.37 7.41 8.53
CA GLU A 251 13.81 7.50 8.77
C GLU A 251 14.35 6.33 9.59
N ASP A 252 13.52 5.70 10.41
CA ASP A 252 13.87 4.56 11.25
C ASP A 252 13.77 3.21 10.51
N ARG A 253 13.40 3.23 9.25
CA ARG A 253 13.21 2.01 8.47
C ARG A 253 14.51 1.28 8.21
N THR A 254 14.49 -0.01 8.47
CA THR A 254 15.59 -0.91 8.12
C THR A 254 15.69 -1.03 6.58
N VAL A 255 16.89 -0.84 6.03
CA VAL A 255 17.18 -1.15 4.63
C VAL A 255 17.30 -2.66 4.46
N LEU A 256 16.84 -3.20 3.35
CA LEU A 256 17.10 -4.59 3.03
C LEU A 256 18.60 -4.76 2.74
N ASP A 257 19.25 -5.52 3.60
CA ASP A 257 20.69 -5.83 3.55
C ASP A 257 20.87 -7.20 4.20
N THR A 258 20.95 -8.24 3.38
CA THR A 258 20.97 -9.62 3.87
C THR A 258 22.35 -10.25 3.78
N ASP A 259 22.49 -11.41 4.39
CA ASP A 259 23.62 -12.28 4.13
C ASP A 259 23.48 -13.01 2.78
N SER A 260 24.49 -13.81 2.44
CA SER A 260 24.52 -14.58 1.19
C SER A 260 23.43 -15.65 1.07
N THR A 261 22.69 -15.92 2.14
CA THR A 261 21.53 -16.82 2.11
C THR A 261 20.22 -16.07 1.82
N GLY A 262 20.23 -14.75 1.81
CA GLY A 262 19.05 -13.92 1.66
C GLY A 262 18.05 -13.99 2.82
N ARG A 263 18.43 -14.61 3.94
CA ARG A 263 17.53 -14.89 5.07
C ARG A 263 17.70 -13.94 6.25
N ASN A 264 18.93 -13.57 6.55
CA ASN A 264 19.21 -12.78 7.72
C ASN A 264 19.63 -11.37 7.34
N GLN A 265 19.08 -10.39 8.04
CA GLN A 265 19.57 -9.02 7.94
C GLN A 265 21.03 -8.96 8.39
N ASN A 266 21.89 -8.45 7.52
CA ASN A 266 23.32 -8.36 7.77
C ASN A 266 23.92 -7.18 7.01
N THR A 267 24.47 -6.23 7.71
CA THR A 267 25.09 -5.03 7.13
C THR A 267 26.62 -5.15 7.00
N THR A 268 27.21 -6.27 7.38
CA THR A 268 28.67 -6.46 7.39
C THR A 268 29.20 -7.16 6.16
N ASP A 269 28.38 -7.91 5.46
CA ASP A 269 28.72 -8.58 4.21
C ASP A 269 28.72 -7.65 3.02
N ASN A 270 29.33 -8.11 1.93
CA ASN A 270 29.25 -7.44 0.65
C ASN A 270 27.92 -7.66 -0.09
N VAL A 271 27.05 -8.51 0.43
CA VAL A 271 25.75 -8.85 -0.14
C VAL A 271 24.69 -7.89 0.34
N LEU A 272 23.80 -7.45 -0.56
CA LEU A 272 22.56 -6.76 -0.24
C LEU A 272 21.38 -7.74 -0.20
N TYR A 273 21.39 -8.70 -1.13
CA TYR A 273 20.38 -9.77 -1.20
C TYR A 273 20.88 -10.91 -2.09
N ALA A 274 20.55 -12.13 -1.72
CA ALA A 274 20.81 -13.31 -2.53
C ALA A 274 19.61 -14.27 -2.48
N ASP A 275 19.38 -14.98 -3.58
CA ASP A 275 18.37 -16.04 -3.66
C ASP A 275 18.80 -17.06 -4.71
N ASP A 276 19.10 -18.27 -4.27
CA ASP A 276 19.40 -19.41 -5.13
C ASP A 276 18.16 -20.24 -5.45
N PHE A 277 16.98 -19.80 -4.94
CA PHE A 277 15.69 -20.45 -5.09
C PHE A 277 15.62 -21.92 -4.62
N GLU A 278 16.67 -22.40 -3.94
CA GLU A 278 16.75 -23.74 -3.35
C GLU A 278 16.19 -23.73 -1.91
N TYR A 279 14.88 -23.80 -1.79
CA TYR A 279 14.19 -23.72 -0.50
C TYR A 279 14.08 -25.05 0.26
N THR A 280 14.83 -26.07 -0.13
CA THR A 280 14.81 -27.39 0.52
C THR A 280 15.27 -27.36 1.98
N GLU A 281 16.06 -26.35 2.34
CA GLU A 281 16.57 -26.14 3.70
C GLU A 281 15.83 -25.05 4.46
N GLU A 282 14.73 -24.54 3.93
CA GLU A 282 13.93 -23.54 4.62
C GLU A 282 13.35 -24.13 5.91
N PRO A 283 13.41 -23.39 7.03
CA PRO A 283 12.82 -23.86 8.27
C PRO A 283 11.31 -24.05 8.12
N GLU A 284 10.80 -25.09 8.76
CA GLU A 284 9.37 -25.31 8.86
C GLU A 284 8.71 -24.13 9.59
N MET A 285 7.57 -23.69 9.06
CA MET A 285 6.76 -22.68 9.71
C MET A 285 5.78 -23.33 10.67
N GLU A 286 5.74 -22.83 11.89
CA GLU A 286 4.72 -23.22 12.86
C GLU A 286 3.47 -22.35 12.67
N GLN A 287 2.35 -23.01 12.40
CA GLN A 287 1.05 -22.34 12.31
C GLN A 287 0.21 -22.66 13.53
N TYR A 288 -0.28 -21.63 14.18
CA TYR A 288 -1.19 -21.76 15.29
C TYR A 288 -2.64 -21.81 14.82
N ASN A 289 -3.35 -22.86 15.18
CA ASN A 289 -4.79 -22.93 14.99
C ASN A 289 -5.52 -22.38 16.24
N ALA A 290 -6.00 -21.16 16.15
CA ALA A 290 -6.64 -20.46 17.28
C ALA A 290 -7.88 -21.18 17.84
N LYS A 291 -8.58 -22.01 17.06
CA LYS A 291 -9.76 -22.75 17.51
C LYS A 291 -9.40 -24.02 18.27
N THR A 292 -8.34 -24.68 17.88
CA THR A 292 -7.98 -26.00 18.45
C THR A 292 -6.81 -25.95 19.40
N GLY A 293 -6.12 -24.83 19.50
CA GLY A 293 -4.88 -24.68 20.27
C GLY A 293 -3.73 -25.54 19.75
N LYS A 294 -3.83 -26.08 18.54
CA LYS A 294 -2.80 -26.92 17.93
C LYS A 294 -1.89 -26.11 17.04
N THR A 295 -0.61 -26.38 17.11
CA THR A 295 0.37 -25.90 16.14
C THR A 295 0.56 -26.97 15.06
N THR A 296 0.73 -26.53 13.84
CA THR A 296 1.09 -27.39 12.71
C THR A 296 2.31 -26.80 12.01
N SER A 297 3.28 -27.63 11.71
CA SER A 297 4.42 -27.25 10.89
C SER A 297 4.05 -27.33 9.42
N VAL A 298 4.43 -26.32 8.66
CA VAL A 298 4.24 -26.25 7.20
C VAL A 298 5.55 -25.75 6.62
N ASP A 299 5.99 -26.37 5.55
CA ASP A 299 7.19 -25.86 4.89
C ASP A 299 6.97 -24.44 4.35
N TYR A 300 8.04 -23.66 4.33
CA TYR A 300 8.00 -22.23 4.03
C TYR A 300 7.43 -21.97 2.62
N LEU A 301 7.90 -22.68 1.62
CA LEU A 301 7.51 -22.47 0.24
C LEU A 301 6.03 -22.81 0.01
N THR A 302 5.56 -23.94 0.55
CA THR A 302 4.15 -24.34 0.49
C THR A 302 3.25 -23.32 1.18
N ALA A 303 3.68 -22.79 2.34
CA ALA A 303 2.91 -21.77 3.08
C ALA A 303 2.79 -20.46 2.30
N ARG A 304 3.72 -20.13 1.43
CA ARG A 304 3.73 -18.94 0.59
C ARG A 304 3.13 -19.14 -0.81
N GLY A 305 2.71 -20.32 -1.17
CA GLY A 305 2.18 -20.61 -2.51
C GLY A 305 3.26 -20.61 -3.59
N ASN A 306 4.45 -21.08 -3.25
CA ASN A 306 5.66 -21.14 -4.09
C ASN A 306 6.23 -19.75 -4.49
N GLU A 307 5.88 -18.69 -3.78
CA GLU A 307 6.45 -17.37 -4.01
C GLU A 307 7.87 -17.26 -3.45
N PRO A 308 8.80 -16.62 -4.17
CA PRO A 308 10.14 -16.36 -3.68
C PRO A 308 10.15 -15.34 -2.55
N ARG A 309 11.27 -15.31 -1.81
CA ARG A 309 11.45 -14.43 -0.66
C ARG A 309 11.57 -12.97 -1.09
N TYR A 310 10.84 -12.08 -0.44
CA TYR A 310 10.85 -10.62 -0.69
C TYR A 310 10.56 -10.19 -2.13
N MET A 311 10.16 -11.09 -3.02
CA MET A 311 9.74 -10.74 -4.37
C MET A 311 8.25 -10.41 -4.43
N LEU A 312 7.89 -9.56 -5.35
CA LEU A 312 6.51 -9.20 -5.62
C LEU A 312 6.26 -9.11 -7.12
N ASP A 313 5.33 -9.90 -7.59
CA ASP A 313 4.89 -9.85 -8.97
C ASP A 313 4.15 -8.56 -9.25
N THR A 314 4.66 -7.77 -10.17
CA THR A 314 4.00 -6.55 -10.64
C THR A 314 3.11 -6.83 -11.83
N HIS A 315 3.48 -7.83 -12.63
CA HIS A 315 2.69 -8.40 -13.72
C HIS A 315 3.00 -9.87 -13.86
N GLY A 316 2.02 -10.65 -14.25
CA GLY A 316 2.23 -12.05 -14.48
C GLY A 316 2.21 -12.89 -13.22
N ALA A 317 2.90 -13.99 -13.25
CA ALA A 317 3.10 -14.87 -12.13
C ALA A 317 4.48 -15.51 -12.22
N TYR A 318 5.22 -15.46 -11.14
CA TYR A 318 6.50 -16.11 -10.96
C TYR A 318 6.41 -17.06 -9.77
N ILE A 319 6.87 -18.27 -9.96
CA ILE A 319 6.90 -19.27 -8.89
C ILE A 319 8.27 -19.91 -8.79
N VAL A 320 8.60 -20.41 -7.62
CA VAL A 320 9.76 -21.27 -7.43
C VAL A 320 9.37 -22.71 -7.73
N GLU A 321 10.02 -23.30 -8.71
CA GLU A 321 9.81 -24.69 -9.13
C GLU A 321 11.16 -25.36 -9.43
N ASN A 322 11.42 -26.47 -8.76
CA ASN A 322 12.65 -27.25 -8.91
C ASN A 322 13.94 -26.41 -8.74
N GLY A 323 13.99 -25.60 -7.68
CA GLY A 323 15.13 -24.77 -7.36
C GLY A 323 15.38 -23.62 -8.32
N ARG A 324 14.36 -23.13 -9.02
CA ARG A 324 14.49 -22.01 -9.94
C ARG A 324 13.24 -21.13 -9.93
N LEU A 325 13.41 -19.87 -10.15
CA LEU A 325 12.32 -18.94 -10.40
C LEU A 325 11.83 -19.13 -11.86
N LYS A 326 10.55 -19.32 -12.03
CA LYS A 326 9.93 -19.63 -13.32
C LYS A 326 8.83 -18.63 -13.64
N SER A 327 8.82 -18.07 -14.83
CA SER A 327 7.70 -17.30 -15.35
C SER A 327 6.59 -18.24 -15.83
N GLU A 328 5.39 -18.12 -15.25
CA GLU A 328 4.25 -18.98 -15.54
C GLU A 328 3.41 -18.51 -16.74
N LEU A 329 3.39 -17.21 -17.02
CA LEU A 329 2.55 -16.68 -18.08
C LEU A 329 3.23 -16.77 -19.45
N THR A 330 2.68 -17.59 -20.31
CA THR A 330 3.18 -17.82 -21.67
C THR A 330 2.31 -17.13 -22.75
N THR A 331 1.23 -16.49 -22.35
CA THR A 331 0.36 -15.72 -23.25
C THR A 331 -0.17 -14.47 -22.55
N SER A 332 -0.35 -13.41 -23.30
CA SER A 332 -1.00 -12.22 -22.77
C SER A 332 -2.42 -12.53 -22.29
N VAL A 333 -2.71 -12.23 -21.04
CA VAL A 333 -4.01 -12.52 -20.42
C VAL A 333 -4.96 -11.32 -20.47
N GLY A 334 -4.78 -10.42 -21.37
CA GLY A 334 -5.74 -9.36 -21.72
C GLY A 334 -6.49 -8.76 -20.53
N GLN A 335 -5.78 -8.23 -19.56
CA GLN A 335 -6.38 -7.63 -18.39
C GLN A 335 -6.03 -6.15 -18.31
N TRP A 336 -6.72 -5.46 -17.45
CA TRP A 336 -6.55 -4.02 -17.20
C TRP A 336 -5.11 -3.60 -16.82
N ASN A 337 -4.26 -4.55 -16.57
CA ASN A 337 -2.85 -4.37 -16.25
C ASN A 337 -1.95 -5.15 -17.22
N GLY A 338 -2.16 -5.00 -18.50
CA GLY A 338 -1.61 -5.81 -19.59
C GLY A 338 -0.11 -5.66 -19.87
N GLY A 339 0.72 -5.44 -18.84
CA GLY A 339 2.18 -5.44 -18.99
C GLY A 339 2.76 -6.83 -19.14
N GLU A 340 3.97 -6.91 -19.69
CA GLU A 340 4.75 -8.15 -19.76
C GLU A 340 5.09 -8.66 -18.35
N PRO A 341 5.23 -9.98 -18.16
CA PRO A 341 5.56 -10.56 -16.87
C PRO A 341 6.75 -9.88 -16.22
N SER A 342 6.59 -9.45 -14.97
CA SER A 342 7.65 -8.83 -14.18
C SER A 342 7.45 -9.03 -12.68
N THR A 343 8.56 -9.21 -11.99
CA THR A 343 8.64 -9.27 -10.53
C THR A 343 9.76 -8.35 -10.03
N ILE A 344 9.61 -7.81 -8.83
CA ILE A 344 10.58 -6.91 -8.23
C ILE A 344 11.07 -7.44 -6.90
N VAL A 345 12.30 -7.09 -6.57
CA VAL A 345 12.91 -7.36 -5.26
C VAL A 345 13.84 -6.22 -4.89
N GLY A 346 13.92 -5.93 -3.61
CA GLY A 346 14.93 -5.03 -3.08
C GLY A 346 14.40 -3.77 -2.48
N ASP A 347 15.30 -2.96 -1.98
CA ASP A 347 15.01 -1.72 -1.29
C ASP A 347 15.12 -0.53 -2.24
N PHE A 348 14.20 0.40 -2.14
CA PHE A 348 14.20 1.63 -2.90
C PHE A 348 15.45 2.49 -2.64
N ARG A 349 16.08 2.29 -1.48
CA ARG A 349 17.28 3.01 -1.04
C ARG A 349 18.58 2.47 -1.61
N TRP A 350 18.60 1.30 -2.27
CA TRP A 350 19.80 0.77 -2.91
C TRP A 350 20.32 1.71 -4.00
N MET A 351 21.60 2.05 -3.93
CA MET A 351 22.23 3.02 -4.83
C MET A 351 23.29 2.39 -5.74
N ASP A 352 24.47 2.14 -5.20
CA ASP A 352 25.59 1.60 -5.97
C ASP A 352 25.75 0.11 -5.71
N TYR A 353 25.30 -0.67 -6.65
CA TYR A 353 25.29 -2.12 -6.52
C TYR A 353 25.44 -2.83 -7.87
N VAL A 354 25.78 -4.08 -7.79
CA VAL A 354 25.82 -4.98 -8.94
C VAL A 354 24.83 -6.11 -8.72
N THR A 355 24.08 -6.45 -9.75
CA THR A 355 23.15 -7.57 -9.75
C THR A 355 23.61 -8.59 -10.79
N THR A 356 23.67 -9.86 -10.38
CA THR A 356 23.96 -11.00 -11.25
C THR A 356 22.81 -11.99 -11.16
N ILE A 357 22.41 -12.58 -12.27
CA ILE A 357 21.38 -13.61 -12.33
C ILE A 357 21.64 -14.54 -13.52
N ASP A 358 21.44 -15.82 -13.29
CA ASP A 358 21.40 -16.80 -14.38
C ASP A 358 20.01 -16.82 -15.02
N VAL A 359 19.95 -16.80 -16.32
CA VAL A 359 18.70 -16.92 -17.09
C VAL A 359 18.77 -18.10 -18.04
N GLN A 360 17.67 -18.81 -18.19
CA GLN A 360 17.52 -19.83 -19.21
C GLN A 360 16.30 -19.54 -20.07
N ILE A 361 16.53 -19.33 -21.35
CA ILE A 361 15.55 -19.09 -22.41
C ILE A 361 15.44 -20.36 -23.23
N PRO A 362 14.44 -21.24 -23.00
CA PRO A 362 14.32 -22.53 -23.70
C PRO A 362 14.11 -22.40 -25.20
N ASP A 363 13.49 -21.31 -25.64
CA ASP A 363 13.26 -21.01 -27.04
C ASP A 363 14.40 -20.11 -27.58
N ALA A 364 15.21 -20.68 -28.47
CA ALA A 364 16.34 -19.98 -29.09
C ALA A 364 15.92 -18.91 -30.12
N SER A 365 14.66 -18.57 -30.22
CA SER A 365 14.17 -17.55 -31.15
C SER A 365 14.54 -16.13 -30.72
N ALA A 366 14.63 -15.22 -31.69
CA ALA A 366 14.84 -13.81 -31.43
C ALA A 366 13.62 -13.11 -30.78
N SER A 367 12.47 -13.78 -30.75
CA SER A 367 11.22 -13.25 -30.18
C SER A 367 11.08 -13.51 -28.67
N THR A 368 11.88 -14.41 -28.12
CA THR A 368 11.88 -14.74 -26.69
C THR A 368 13.03 -14.06 -25.99
N TYR A 369 12.75 -13.32 -24.93
CA TYR A 369 13.77 -12.57 -24.21
C TYR A 369 13.54 -12.54 -22.69
N ALA A 370 14.65 -12.37 -21.98
CA ALA A 370 14.70 -12.14 -20.55
C ALA A 370 15.33 -10.78 -20.28
N ARG A 371 14.99 -10.15 -19.15
CA ARG A 371 15.48 -8.85 -18.75
C ARG A 371 15.89 -8.83 -17.28
N LEU A 372 16.98 -8.13 -17.02
CA LEU A 372 17.42 -7.74 -15.69
C LEU A 372 17.40 -6.21 -15.58
N GLY A 373 16.63 -5.67 -14.67
CA GLY A 373 16.55 -4.24 -14.40
C GLY A 373 17.15 -3.87 -13.05
N ILE A 374 17.75 -2.68 -12.96
CA ILE A 374 18.30 -2.09 -11.73
C ILE A 374 17.84 -0.65 -11.57
N ARG A 375 17.94 -0.15 -10.32
CA ARG A 375 17.47 1.20 -9.95
C ARG A 375 16.04 1.47 -10.43
N THR A 376 15.19 0.44 -10.37
CA THR A 376 13.78 0.54 -10.70
C THR A 376 13.04 1.25 -9.57
N GLN A 377 12.40 2.37 -9.89
CA GLN A 377 11.70 3.20 -8.91
C GLN A 377 10.21 2.93 -8.88
N THR A 378 9.61 2.56 -10.02
CA THR A 378 8.19 2.21 -10.08
C THR A 378 8.01 0.71 -10.22
N GLY A 379 6.92 0.20 -9.62
CA GLY A 379 6.61 -1.22 -9.68
C GLY A 379 5.94 -1.68 -10.97
N MET A 380 5.36 -0.78 -11.75
CA MET A 380 4.41 -1.15 -12.79
C MET A 380 5.08 -1.80 -14.01
N ASN A 381 5.46 -1.09 -15.01
CA ASN A 381 6.04 -1.67 -16.23
C ASN A 381 7.57 -1.63 -16.20
N TRP A 382 8.19 -2.58 -16.86
CA TRP A 382 9.66 -2.66 -16.95
C TRP A 382 10.32 -1.42 -17.56
N ASN A 383 9.60 -0.68 -18.38
CA ASN A 383 10.10 0.46 -19.15
C ASN A 383 9.77 1.83 -18.52
N GLN A 384 9.21 1.87 -17.33
CA GLN A 384 8.83 3.13 -16.69
C GLN A 384 9.96 3.76 -15.88
N SER A 385 10.91 2.97 -15.39
CA SER A 385 12.03 3.48 -14.61
C SER A 385 13.21 2.51 -14.66
N GLY A 386 14.39 2.99 -14.22
CA GLY A 386 15.58 2.16 -14.11
C GLY A 386 16.33 1.93 -15.42
N TYR A 387 17.32 1.05 -15.32
CA TYR A 387 18.13 0.57 -16.44
C TYR A 387 17.89 -0.91 -16.61
N THR A 388 17.71 -1.37 -17.84
CA THR A 388 17.32 -2.76 -18.11
C THR A 388 18.22 -3.37 -19.16
N LEU A 389 18.87 -4.48 -18.85
CA LEU A 389 19.58 -5.34 -19.78
C LEU A 389 18.62 -6.42 -20.28
N GLU A 390 18.41 -6.48 -21.59
CA GLU A 390 17.63 -7.49 -22.28
C GLU A 390 18.55 -8.41 -23.07
N ILE A 391 18.30 -9.72 -23.03
CA ILE A 391 18.91 -10.72 -23.92
C ILE A 391 17.81 -11.58 -24.53
N ASN A 392 17.89 -11.92 -25.81
CA ASN A 392 16.99 -12.85 -26.44
C ASN A 392 17.64 -14.23 -26.72
N GLY A 393 16.82 -15.22 -27.06
CA GLY A 393 17.29 -16.58 -27.32
C GLY A 393 18.31 -16.69 -28.46
N ALA A 394 18.36 -15.71 -29.36
CA ALA A 394 19.33 -15.65 -30.45
C ALA A 394 20.65 -14.92 -30.08
N GLY A 395 20.81 -14.49 -28.83
CA GLY A 395 22.01 -13.79 -28.35
C GLY A 395 22.07 -12.31 -28.67
N SER A 396 20.99 -11.70 -29.17
CA SER A 396 20.94 -10.25 -29.31
C SER A 396 20.57 -9.61 -27.98
N TRP A 397 21.26 -8.53 -27.62
CA TRP A 397 21.05 -7.81 -26.36
C TRP A 397 20.81 -6.32 -26.58
N LYS A 398 20.14 -5.70 -25.60
CA LYS A 398 19.95 -4.25 -25.51
C LYS A 398 20.07 -3.77 -24.07
N LEU A 399 20.66 -2.59 -23.89
CA LEU A 399 20.59 -1.85 -22.65
C LEU A 399 19.59 -0.71 -22.83
N TYR A 400 18.63 -0.61 -21.92
CA TYR A 400 17.61 0.44 -21.91
C TYR A 400 17.79 1.37 -20.71
N ARG A 401 17.49 2.64 -20.93
CA ARG A 401 17.22 3.65 -19.91
C ARG A 401 15.77 4.07 -20.03
N ILE A 402 14.93 3.80 -19.02
CA ILE A 402 13.49 4.13 -19.03
C ILE A 402 12.84 3.73 -20.36
N GLY A 403 13.02 2.48 -20.78
CA GLY A 403 12.44 1.92 -22.00
C GLY A 403 13.10 2.37 -23.33
N SER A 404 13.99 3.36 -23.31
CA SER A 404 14.74 3.79 -24.49
C SER A 404 16.06 3.04 -24.60
N ALA A 405 16.33 2.39 -25.73
CA ALA A 405 17.58 1.66 -25.94
C ALA A 405 18.75 2.65 -26.05
N VAL A 406 19.76 2.50 -25.20
CA VAL A 406 20.97 3.32 -25.16
C VAL A 406 22.21 2.59 -25.72
N ALA A 407 22.16 1.26 -25.73
CA ALA A 407 23.17 0.41 -26.37
C ALA A 407 22.54 -0.90 -26.84
N ASN A 408 23.16 -1.56 -27.79
CA ASN A 408 22.75 -2.88 -28.29
C ASN A 408 23.94 -3.61 -28.94
N GLY A 409 23.78 -4.92 -29.07
CA GLY A 409 24.78 -5.77 -29.72
C GLY A 409 24.35 -7.24 -29.78
N THR A 410 25.34 -8.08 -29.99
CA THR A 410 25.13 -9.53 -30.03
C THR A 410 26.25 -10.26 -29.29
N VAL A 411 25.91 -11.35 -28.62
CA VAL A 411 26.84 -12.35 -28.11
C VAL A 411 26.58 -13.68 -28.84
N THR A 412 27.51 -14.62 -28.75
CA THR A 412 27.29 -15.97 -29.27
C THR A 412 26.12 -16.61 -28.55
N ALA A 413 25.10 -17.01 -29.31
CA ALA A 413 23.96 -17.73 -28.75
C ALA A 413 24.41 -19.05 -28.13
N THR A 414 23.95 -19.34 -26.93
CA THR A 414 24.23 -20.59 -26.24
C THR A 414 23.29 -21.70 -26.74
N THR A 415 23.77 -22.93 -26.77
CA THR A 415 22.99 -24.07 -27.30
C THR A 415 21.89 -24.51 -26.36
N ASP A 416 21.98 -24.20 -25.07
CA ASP A 416 21.02 -24.53 -24.02
C ASP A 416 20.20 -23.33 -23.55
N GLY A 417 20.37 -22.19 -24.21
CA GLY A 417 19.65 -20.94 -23.88
C GLY A 417 20.04 -20.29 -22.57
N LYS A 418 21.17 -20.69 -21.96
CA LYS A 418 21.62 -20.13 -20.69
C LYS A 418 22.55 -18.98 -20.87
N TYR A 419 22.31 -17.93 -20.11
CA TYR A 419 23.16 -16.74 -20.02
C TYR A 419 23.26 -16.28 -18.56
N GLU A 420 24.43 -15.82 -18.16
CA GLU A 420 24.60 -15.02 -16.96
C GLU A 420 24.43 -13.55 -17.36
N LEU A 421 23.47 -12.86 -16.76
CA LEU A 421 23.29 -11.41 -16.88
C LEU A 421 23.84 -10.71 -15.67
N LYS A 422 24.66 -9.67 -15.89
CA LYS A 422 25.16 -8.86 -14.82
C LYS A 422 25.06 -7.40 -15.19
N LEU A 423 24.49 -6.60 -14.27
CA LEU A 423 24.27 -5.17 -14.45
C LEU A 423 24.73 -4.44 -13.19
N ALA A 424 25.64 -3.48 -13.38
CA ALA A 424 26.26 -2.71 -12.31
C ALA A 424 25.92 -1.24 -12.44
N ALA A 425 25.64 -0.57 -11.31
CA ALA A 425 25.48 0.88 -11.23
C ALA A 425 26.44 1.45 -10.19
N LEU A 426 27.27 2.41 -10.62
CA LEU A 426 28.18 3.17 -9.74
C LEU A 426 28.07 4.65 -10.11
N GLY A 427 27.45 5.44 -9.24
CA GLY A 427 27.14 6.84 -9.56
C GLY A 427 26.29 6.96 -10.84
N ASP A 428 26.81 7.64 -11.84
CA ASP A 428 26.19 7.85 -13.16
C ASP A 428 26.56 6.78 -14.21
N MET A 429 27.42 5.83 -13.84
CA MET A 429 27.93 4.81 -14.75
C MET A 429 27.17 3.50 -14.61
N ILE A 430 26.62 3.02 -15.71
CA ILE A 430 25.93 1.74 -15.81
C ILE A 430 26.76 0.81 -16.69
N THR A 431 27.14 -0.35 -16.17
CA THR A 431 27.95 -1.33 -16.90
C THR A 431 27.23 -2.67 -16.99
N ALA A 432 27.12 -3.19 -18.20
CA ALA A 432 26.45 -4.47 -18.47
C ALA A 432 27.44 -5.54 -18.91
N PHE A 433 27.20 -6.76 -18.41
CA PHE A 433 27.99 -7.94 -18.73
C PHE A 433 27.06 -9.09 -19.14
N ILE A 434 27.50 -9.95 -20.02
CA ILE A 434 26.84 -11.19 -20.41
C ILE A 434 27.89 -12.31 -20.40
N ASN A 435 27.64 -13.38 -19.68
CA ASN A 435 28.57 -14.50 -19.50
C ASN A 435 29.98 -14.06 -19.06
N GLY A 436 30.06 -13.13 -18.12
CA GLY A 436 31.28 -12.58 -17.58
C GLY A 436 31.99 -11.54 -18.44
N GLU A 437 31.59 -11.35 -19.70
CA GLU A 437 32.20 -10.38 -20.62
C GLU A 437 31.42 -9.04 -20.60
N GLN A 438 32.14 -7.94 -20.44
CA GLN A 438 31.55 -6.61 -20.53
C GLN A 438 31.06 -6.33 -21.96
N VAL A 439 29.74 -6.13 -22.10
CA VAL A 439 29.14 -5.85 -23.42
C VAL A 439 28.96 -4.35 -23.66
N THR A 440 28.78 -3.55 -22.61
CA THR A 440 28.69 -2.09 -22.76
C THR A 440 28.92 -1.38 -21.42
N SER A 441 29.21 -0.07 -21.52
CA SER A 441 29.20 0.88 -20.41
C SER A 441 28.50 2.13 -20.86
N TYR A 442 27.59 2.66 -20.07
CA TYR A 442 26.78 3.84 -20.38
C TYR A 442 26.87 4.85 -19.25
N GLN A 443 27.30 6.06 -19.54
CA GLN A 443 27.30 7.17 -18.61
C GLN A 443 26.04 7.99 -18.80
N ASP A 444 25.22 8.08 -17.75
CA ASP A 444 23.96 8.83 -17.78
C ASP A 444 24.16 10.26 -17.25
N ALA A 445 23.88 11.25 -18.06
CA ALA A 445 23.99 12.66 -17.69
C ALA A 445 22.92 13.10 -16.66
N SER A 446 21.89 12.28 -16.46
CA SER A 446 20.80 12.52 -15.48
C SER A 446 20.40 11.19 -14.84
N PRO A 447 21.27 10.61 -13.98
CA PRO A 447 21.10 9.25 -13.52
C PRO A 447 19.94 9.11 -12.53
N MET A 448 19.27 7.97 -12.61
CA MET A 448 18.51 7.45 -11.48
C MET A 448 19.51 6.89 -10.49
N LEU A 449 19.53 7.41 -9.28
CA LEU A 449 20.57 7.10 -8.29
C LEU A 449 20.24 5.94 -7.38
N SER A 450 18.96 5.57 -7.26
CA SER A 450 18.51 4.50 -6.36
C SER A 450 17.34 3.72 -6.94
N GLY A 451 17.07 2.57 -6.38
CA GLY A 451 15.91 1.75 -6.71
C GLY A 451 16.21 0.26 -6.67
N ARG A 452 15.19 -0.52 -6.92
CA ARG A 452 15.11 -1.98 -6.78
C ARG A 452 15.59 -2.71 -8.02
N VAL A 453 15.74 -4.01 -7.88
CA VAL A 453 15.95 -4.93 -8.99
C VAL A 453 14.61 -5.37 -9.55
N LYS A 454 14.50 -5.46 -10.87
CA LYS A 454 13.34 -5.97 -11.58
C LYS A 454 13.75 -7.08 -12.54
N ILE A 455 13.07 -8.20 -12.46
CA ILE A 455 13.18 -9.32 -13.39
C ILE A 455 11.94 -9.29 -14.27
N SER A 456 12.11 -9.41 -15.58
CA SER A 456 10.99 -9.45 -16.53
C SER A 456 11.32 -10.23 -17.79
N ASN A 457 10.29 -10.66 -18.49
CA ASN A 457 10.39 -11.36 -19.77
C ASN A 457 9.14 -11.09 -20.60
N ASN A 458 9.16 -11.47 -21.87
CA ASN A 458 7.93 -11.48 -22.64
C ASN A 458 7.05 -12.71 -22.30
N TRP A 459 5.96 -12.89 -23.06
CA TRP A 459 4.96 -13.97 -22.86
C TRP A 459 5.47 -15.37 -23.23
N HIS A 460 6.65 -15.74 -22.68
CA HIS A 460 7.28 -17.03 -22.86
C HIS A 460 7.78 -17.55 -21.53
N GLN A 461 7.89 -18.85 -21.41
CA GLN A 461 8.50 -19.45 -20.23
C GLN A 461 9.99 -19.17 -20.21
N VAL A 462 10.45 -18.55 -19.13
CA VAL A 462 11.85 -18.25 -18.84
C VAL A 462 12.15 -18.69 -17.42
N TYR A 463 13.33 -19.20 -17.18
CA TYR A 463 13.80 -19.59 -15.86
C TYR A 463 14.92 -18.67 -15.42
N TYR A 464 14.95 -18.40 -14.12
CA TYR A 464 15.99 -17.59 -13.48
C TYR A 464 16.54 -18.35 -12.28
N ASP A 465 17.81 -18.11 -11.97
CA ASP A 465 18.51 -18.81 -10.91
C ASP A 465 19.65 -17.93 -10.36
N ASN A 466 20.15 -18.27 -9.16
CA ASN A 466 21.35 -17.65 -8.59
C ASN A 466 21.33 -16.10 -8.59
N LEU A 467 20.22 -15.50 -8.15
CA LEU A 467 20.15 -14.05 -8.02
C LEU A 467 21.10 -13.59 -6.91
N LEU A 468 22.04 -12.71 -7.25
CA LEU A 468 23.00 -12.13 -6.31
C LEU A 468 23.08 -10.62 -6.51
N ILE A 469 22.88 -9.86 -5.45
CA ILE A 469 22.96 -8.41 -5.43
C ILE A 469 24.01 -8.00 -4.42
N GLU A 470 25.06 -7.32 -4.87
CA GLU A 470 26.25 -7.01 -4.08
C GLU A 470 26.53 -5.52 -4.07
N LYS A 471 27.08 -5.04 -2.96
CA LYS A 471 27.63 -3.69 -2.81
C LYS A 471 28.85 -3.52 -3.72
N ILE A 472 29.00 -2.37 -4.34
CA ILE A 472 30.17 -2.05 -5.16
C ILE A 472 31.23 -1.36 -4.32
N ALA A 473 32.46 -1.85 -4.38
CA ALA A 473 33.59 -1.23 -3.68
C ALA A 473 33.79 0.21 -4.17
N GLY A 474 33.88 1.14 -3.25
CA GLY A 474 34.03 2.56 -3.52
C GLY A 474 32.74 3.30 -3.86
N GLY A 475 31.60 2.60 -3.87
CA GLY A 475 30.27 3.17 -4.02
C GLY A 475 29.57 3.35 -2.67
N CYS A 476 28.40 3.99 -2.72
CA CYS A 476 27.47 4.13 -1.62
C CYS A 476 26.35 3.10 -1.80
N ALA A 477 26.35 2.04 -0.98
CA ALA A 477 25.44 0.90 -1.17
C ALA A 477 23.96 1.32 -1.11
N TYR A 478 23.63 2.24 -0.21
CA TYR A 478 22.26 2.75 -0.05
C TYR A 478 22.24 4.12 0.64
N ALA A 479 21.19 4.88 0.43
CA ALA A 479 20.92 6.11 1.15
C ALA A 479 20.70 5.82 2.63
N LEU A 480 21.37 6.56 3.50
CA LEU A 480 21.24 6.37 4.96
C LEU A 480 19.86 6.79 5.46
N SER A 481 19.26 7.82 4.86
CA SER A 481 17.91 8.25 5.20
C SER A 481 17.15 8.67 3.94
N MET A 482 15.85 8.48 3.96
CA MET A 482 14.91 9.07 3.03
C MET A 482 13.88 9.84 3.87
N VAL A 483 13.68 11.10 3.54
CA VAL A 483 12.77 11.99 4.25
C VAL A 483 11.57 12.27 3.36
N ASP A 484 10.37 12.00 3.88
CA ASP A 484 9.14 12.32 3.17
C ASP A 484 8.90 13.84 3.17
N GLY A 485 8.25 14.34 2.11
CA GLY A 485 7.90 15.75 2.02
C GLY A 485 6.95 16.24 3.13
N GLN A 486 6.32 15.36 3.86
CA GLN A 486 5.45 15.68 5.00
C GLN A 486 6.10 15.46 6.36
N ASP A 487 7.38 15.10 6.40
CA ASP A 487 8.14 14.97 7.64
C ASP A 487 8.24 16.30 8.37
N ASP A 488 8.21 16.26 9.70
CA ASP A 488 8.27 17.46 10.57
C ASP A 488 9.56 18.27 10.40
N SER A 489 10.62 17.65 9.87
CA SER A 489 11.89 18.32 9.56
C SER A 489 11.83 19.17 8.29
N VAL A 490 10.81 18.98 7.44
CA VAL A 490 10.64 19.70 6.19
C VAL A 490 9.80 20.94 6.38
N SER A 491 10.33 22.09 6.03
CA SER A 491 9.66 23.38 6.16
C SER A 491 9.31 23.97 4.80
N TYR A 492 8.12 24.53 4.68
CA TYR A 492 7.59 25.12 3.46
C TYR A 492 7.30 26.60 3.66
N GLU A 493 7.74 27.43 2.73
CA GLU A 493 7.41 28.86 2.68
C GLU A 493 6.81 29.24 1.33
N GLY A 494 5.85 30.16 1.34
CA GLY A 494 5.12 30.54 0.14
C GLY A 494 3.87 29.70 -0.08
N SER A 495 3.42 29.61 -1.34
CA SER A 495 2.21 28.86 -1.69
C SER A 495 2.55 27.41 -2.01
N TRP A 496 2.11 26.50 -1.18
CA TRP A 496 2.24 25.06 -1.39
C TRP A 496 0.89 24.36 -1.21
N THR A 497 0.67 23.33 -1.99
CA THR A 497 -0.32 22.31 -1.69
C THR A 497 0.44 21.10 -1.20
N ILE A 498 0.34 20.83 0.08
CA ILE A 498 0.90 19.65 0.71
C ILE A 498 -0.19 18.61 0.68
N ASP A 499 -0.05 17.66 -0.21
CA ASP A 499 -1.10 16.71 -0.49
C ASP A 499 -1.01 15.54 0.47
N ASN A 500 -2.08 15.35 1.15
CA ASN A 500 -2.24 14.23 2.05
C ASN A 500 -2.44 12.94 1.22
N PRO A 501 -2.05 11.76 1.77
CA PRO A 501 -2.20 10.48 1.09
C PRO A 501 -3.55 10.36 0.38
N GLY A 502 -3.56 10.25 -0.91
CA GLY A 502 -4.77 9.97 -1.65
C GLY A 502 -5.05 10.77 -2.89
N SER A 503 -4.42 11.91 -3.12
CA SER A 503 -4.56 12.65 -4.38
C SER A 503 -3.38 12.45 -5.32
N GLY A 504 -2.28 11.94 -4.82
CA GLY A 504 -1.14 11.56 -5.61
C GLY A 504 -1.41 10.29 -6.41
N SER A 505 -0.69 10.09 -7.49
CA SER A 505 -0.71 8.81 -8.18
C SER A 505 -0.21 7.71 -7.22
N ALA A 506 -0.64 6.49 -7.45
CA ALA A 506 -0.14 5.31 -6.74
C ALA A 506 1.39 5.16 -6.82
N ASP A 507 2.02 5.92 -7.70
CA ASP A 507 3.45 5.90 -7.98
C ASP A 507 4.27 6.84 -7.09
N ASN A 508 3.64 7.72 -6.32
CA ASN A 508 4.36 8.60 -5.40
C ASN A 508 4.80 7.82 -4.16
N TRP A 509 6.04 8.03 -3.78
CA TRP A 509 6.59 7.44 -2.57
C TRP A 509 5.79 7.91 -1.35
N TYR A 510 5.37 7.00 -0.48
CA TYR A 510 4.41 7.23 0.60
C TYR A 510 3.12 7.94 0.18
N ARG A 511 2.79 7.97 -1.11
CA ARG A 511 1.59 8.62 -1.67
C ARG A 511 1.52 10.11 -1.46
N THR A 512 2.57 10.70 -0.96
CA THR A 512 2.62 12.12 -0.68
C THR A 512 3.14 12.87 -1.89
N LEU A 513 2.67 14.08 -2.06
CA LEU A 513 3.14 15.00 -3.08
C LEU A 513 3.01 16.42 -2.57
N SER A 514 4.11 17.14 -2.52
CA SER A 514 4.11 18.56 -2.23
C SER A 514 4.29 19.36 -3.53
N VAL A 515 3.29 20.18 -3.86
CA VAL A 515 3.24 20.94 -5.10
C VAL A 515 3.33 22.44 -4.79
N SER A 516 4.32 23.11 -5.39
CA SER A 516 4.40 24.56 -5.26
C SER A 516 3.33 25.29 -6.07
N GLY A 517 2.71 26.30 -5.49
CA GLY A 517 1.69 27.13 -6.13
C GLY A 517 2.25 28.20 -7.05
N GLY A 518 3.57 28.34 -7.20
CA GLY A 518 4.18 29.31 -8.09
C GLY A 518 5.63 29.70 -7.74
N SER A 519 6.15 30.66 -8.46
CA SER A 519 7.50 31.19 -8.28
C SER A 519 7.68 31.81 -6.88
N GLY A 520 8.83 31.54 -6.28
CA GLY A 520 9.21 32.04 -4.96
C GLY A 520 8.75 31.17 -3.78
N ALA A 521 8.11 30.04 -4.06
CA ALA A 521 7.86 29.04 -3.03
C ALA A 521 9.17 28.30 -2.72
N THR A 522 9.45 28.08 -1.44
CA THR A 522 10.66 27.38 -0.97
C THR A 522 10.32 26.19 -0.12
N VAL A 523 11.16 25.17 -0.19
CA VAL A 523 11.17 24.03 0.72
C VAL A 523 12.57 23.93 1.30
N SER A 524 12.65 23.72 2.60
CA SER A 524 13.93 23.57 3.31
C SER A 524 13.90 22.39 4.27
N PHE A 525 15.01 21.70 4.39
CA PHE A 525 15.18 20.54 5.26
C PHE A 525 16.65 20.43 5.69
N PRO A 526 16.90 19.92 6.91
CA PRO A 526 18.27 19.67 7.36
C PRO A 526 18.85 18.44 6.68
N ILE A 527 20.12 18.51 6.32
CA ILE A 527 20.88 17.36 5.83
C ILE A 527 22.17 17.17 6.62
N HIS A 528 22.53 15.90 6.85
CA HIS A 528 23.82 15.50 7.37
C HIS A 528 24.45 14.49 6.40
N GLY A 529 25.32 14.94 5.52
CA GLY A 529 25.89 14.05 4.51
C GLY A 529 26.68 14.79 3.43
N ALA A 530 27.17 14.04 2.46
CA ALA A 530 27.94 14.55 1.33
C ALA A 530 27.07 15.02 0.14
N GLY A 531 25.76 14.76 0.19
CA GLY A 531 24.85 15.13 -0.87
C GLY A 531 23.41 14.71 -0.57
N PHE A 532 22.50 15.09 -1.46
CA PHE A 532 21.10 14.73 -1.40
C PHE A 532 20.51 14.60 -2.81
N ALA A 533 19.41 13.88 -2.92
CA ALA A 533 18.58 13.80 -4.12
C ALA A 533 17.14 14.20 -3.80
N ILE A 534 16.52 14.94 -4.71
CA ILE A 534 15.09 15.27 -4.62
C ILE A 534 14.34 14.30 -5.53
N ILE A 535 13.40 13.58 -4.95
CA ILE A 535 12.52 12.64 -5.66
C ILE A 535 11.16 13.31 -5.86
N GLY A 536 10.67 13.30 -7.07
CA GLY A 536 9.37 13.85 -7.42
C GLY A 536 8.91 13.43 -8.80
N PRO A 537 7.64 13.62 -9.14
CA PRO A 537 7.13 13.34 -10.46
C PRO A 537 7.80 14.23 -11.50
N ASN A 538 7.99 13.67 -12.69
CA ASN A 538 8.50 14.41 -13.83
C ASN A 538 7.50 15.51 -14.24
N ASN A 539 7.84 16.77 -13.98
CA ASN A 539 6.96 17.89 -14.25
C ASN A 539 7.60 18.89 -15.24
N ALA A 540 7.08 18.88 -16.45
CA ALA A 540 7.60 19.75 -17.50
C ALA A 540 7.42 21.25 -17.16
N GLY A 541 8.51 21.97 -17.14
CA GLY A 541 8.52 23.44 -17.04
C GLY A 541 8.83 24.02 -15.67
N THR A 542 8.99 23.23 -14.62
CA THR A 542 9.46 23.70 -13.33
C THR A 542 10.98 23.72 -13.28
N LYS A 543 11.55 24.79 -12.72
CA LYS A 543 12.96 24.93 -12.45
C LYS A 543 13.16 25.27 -10.98
N LEU A 544 14.22 24.73 -10.40
CA LEU A 544 14.59 24.94 -9.01
C LEU A 544 15.96 25.63 -8.93
N ASP A 545 16.09 26.56 -7.99
CA ASP A 545 17.38 27.03 -7.53
C ASP A 545 17.69 26.31 -6.21
N VAL A 546 18.87 25.74 -6.11
CA VAL A 546 19.29 24.93 -4.97
C VAL A 546 20.30 25.69 -4.14
N TYR A 547 19.98 25.82 -2.84
CA TYR A 547 20.84 26.47 -1.86
C TYR A 547 21.30 25.46 -0.81
N VAL A 548 22.57 25.50 -0.45
CA VAL A 548 23.10 24.76 0.70
C VAL A 548 23.70 25.79 1.66
N ASP A 549 23.28 25.78 2.92
CA ASP A 549 23.70 26.76 3.93
C ASP A 549 23.58 28.22 3.44
N ASN A 550 22.47 28.53 2.78
CA ASN A 550 22.14 29.79 2.15
C ASN A 550 23.05 30.19 0.97
N ASN A 551 23.91 29.31 0.48
CA ASN A 551 24.70 29.55 -0.71
C ASN A 551 24.04 28.88 -1.92
N LEU A 552 23.86 29.64 -3.02
CA LEU A 552 23.37 29.10 -4.28
C LEU A 552 24.39 28.11 -4.84
N VAL A 553 24.03 26.84 -4.91
CA VAL A 553 24.91 25.76 -5.45
C VAL A 553 24.51 25.30 -6.83
N ALA A 554 23.23 25.46 -7.18
CA ALA A 554 22.75 25.17 -8.53
C ALA A 554 21.57 26.08 -8.89
N GLU A 555 21.53 26.57 -10.11
CA GLU A 555 20.52 27.50 -10.62
C GLU A 555 19.77 26.88 -11.80
N ASN A 556 18.46 27.12 -11.87
CA ASN A 556 17.61 26.66 -12.97
C ASN A 556 17.62 25.14 -13.21
N VAL A 557 17.80 24.35 -12.16
CA VAL A 557 17.74 22.88 -12.25
C VAL A 557 16.37 22.45 -12.75
N SER A 558 16.33 21.77 -13.89
CA SER A 558 15.06 21.29 -14.46
C SER A 558 14.53 20.10 -13.69
N THR A 559 13.24 20.13 -13.36
CA THR A 559 12.52 18.95 -12.82
C THR A 559 11.98 18.04 -13.93
N THR A 560 12.22 18.37 -15.18
CA THR A 560 11.97 17.44 -16.29
C THR A 560 13.12 16.44 -16.37
N ALA A 561 12.82 15.14 -16.34
CA ALA A 561 13.76 14.18 -16.87
C ALA A 561 14.13 14.64 -18.29
N ALA A 562 15.42 14.76 -18.56
CA ALA A 562 15.85 15.15 -19.89
C ALA A 562 15.21 14.19 -20.90
N ALA A 563 14.36 14.72 -21.76
CA ALA A 563 13.92 13.98 -22.92
C ALA A 563 15.19 13.77 -23.77
N SER A 564 15.73 12.57 -23.72
CA SER A 564 16.82 12.13 -24.56
C SER A 564 16.32 11.82 -25.95
#